data_848f5ed267e59dee8e03a30846ffb99b
#
_entry.id   848f5ed267e59dee8e03a30846ffb99b
#
_cell.length_a   1.000
_cell.length_b   1.000
_cell.length_c   1.000
_cell.angle_alpha   90.00
_cell.angle_beta   90.00
_cell.angle_gamma   90.00
#
_symmetry.space_group_name_H-M   'P 1'
#
loop_
_entity.id
_entity.type
_entity.pdbx_description
1 polymer ?
#
loop_
_entity_poly.entity_id
_entity_poly.type
_entity_poly.pdbx_seq_one_letter_code
_entity_poly.pdbx_strand_id
1 'polypeptide(L)'
;AIEYLPWADKVTGYTTEHTTKGYAHGLLAQIAMTRAGYVIREKAKDGYETASYSDATYPTQRPGAAERKALFERALSHWTALITDGTHSLNPSFENEWELVNQLKLDQSYHENLFEIPLGENVSGELGYTVGVRLSGVTTKFGYGNSSGKLKLTAPFLYSFDKNDTRRDITCSNIEIKDDDNSVTKENMKGNNPFEIYVGKWDA
;
A
#
# COMPACT_ATOMS: atom_id res chain seq x y z
N ALA A 1 7.86 -6.29 24.04
CA ALA A 1 8.67 -5.68 22.96
C ALA A 1 8.11 -4.32 22.56
N ILE A 2 6.82 -4.18 22.28
CA ILE A 2 6.20 -2.92 21.83
C ILE A 2 6.42 -1.74 22.78
N GLU A 3 6.53 -1.98 24.08
CA GLU A 3 6.74 -0.97 25.12
C GLU A 3 8.07 -0.19 24.93
N TYR A 4 9.07 -0.85 24.37
CA TYR A 4 10.40 -0.29 24.15
C TYR A 4 10.59 0.40 22.79
N LEU A 5 9.61 0.30 21.91
CA LEU A 5 9.68 0.96 20.62
C LEU A 5 9.28 2.44 20.75
N PRO A 6 10.00 3.35 20.13
CA PRO A 6 9.56 4.74 20.04
C PRO A 6 8.46 4.89 18.99
N TRP A 7 7.65 5.92 19.13
CA TRP A 7 6.81 6.42 18.03
C TRP A 7 7.70 7.08 16.98
N ALA A 8 7.19 7.19 15.74
CA ALA A 8 7.92 7.87 14.66
C ALA A 8 8.31 9.29 15.07
N ASP A 9 9.54 9.67 14.76
CA ASP A 9 10.14 10.99 15.03
C ASP A 9 10.17 11.44 16.50
N LYS A 10 9.87 10.58 17.46
CA LYS A 10 10.07 10.87 18.89
C LYS A 10 11.52 10.66 19.35
N VAL A 11 12.30 9.98 18.53
CA VAL A 11 13.77 9.83 18.70
C VAL A 11 14.41 10.28 17.40
N THR A 12 15.41 11.12 17.49
CA THR A 12 16.13 11.69 16.32
C THR A 12 16.60 10.60 15.37
N GLY A 13 16.22 10.70 14.09
CA GLY A 13 16.58 9.76 13.05
C GLY A 13 15.76 8.45 13.07
N TYR A 14 14.77 8.32 13.93
CA TYR A 14 13.92 7.13 14.01
C TYR A 14 12.58 7.38 13.32
N THR A 15 12.58 7.25 12.04
CA THR A 15 11.46 7.56 11.12
C THR A 15 10.55 6.34 10.88
N THR A 16 9.55 6.49 10.00
CA THR A 16 8.70 5.40 9.51
C THR A 16 9.46 4.33 8.70
N GLU A 17 10.71 4.57 8.32
CA GLU A 17 11.59 3.54 7.73
C GLU A 17 12.11 2.52 8.76
N HIS A 18 11.79 2.73 10.04
CA HIS A 18 12.15 1.85 11.14
C HIS A 18 10.92 1.16 11.74
N THR A 19 11.16 0.10 12.50
CA THR A 19 10.09 -0.56 13.25
C THR A 19 9.63 0.31 14.42
N THR A 20 8.72 1.21 14.17
CA THR A 20 8.16 2.13 15.17
C THR A 20 7.10 1.46 16.03
N LYS A 21 6.71 2.11 17.12
CA LYS A 21 5.57 1.68 17.95
C LYS A 21 4.26 1.72 17.16
N GLY A 22 4.07 2.74 16.31
CA GLY A 22 2.90 2.85 15.42
C GLY A 22 2.79 1.66 14.47
N TYR A 23 3.88 1.32 13.79
CA TYR A 23 3.94 0.12 12.94
C TYR A 23 3.63 -1.16 13.73
N ALA A 24 4.21 -1.33 14.92
CA ALA A 24 3.99 -2.52 15.74
C ALA A 24 2.52 -2.65 16.17
N HIS A 25 1.85 -1.56 16.53
CA HIS A 25 0.41 -1.57 16.83
C HIS A 25 -0.41 -1.93 15.59
N GLY A 26 -0.16 -1.32 14.46
CA GLY A 26 -0.84 -1.62 13.19
C GLY A 26 -0.68 -3.09 12.80
N LEU A 27 0.54 -3.62 12.84
CA LEU A 27 0.84 -5.01 12.50
C LEU A 27 0.16 -6.00 13.46
N LEU A 28 0.17 -5.75 14.77
CA LEU A 28 -0.49 -6.61 15.76
C LEU A 28 -2.00 -6.62 15.59
N ALA A 29 -2.60 -5.49 15.27
CA ALA A 29 -4.02 -5.42 14.94
C ALA A 29 -4.34 -6.24 13.67
N GLN A 30 -3.54 -6.11 12.64
CA GLN A 30 -3.71 -6.86 11.38
C GLN A 30 -3.53 -8.37 11.59
N ILE A 31 -2.53 -8.79 12.38
CA ILE A 31 -2.33 -10.20 12.73
C ILE A 31 -3.55 -10.74 13.49
N ALA A 32 -4.09 -9.99 14.45
CA ALA A 32 -5.26 -10.42 15.21
C ALA A 32 -6.49 -10.57 14.29
N MET A 33 -6.72 -9.63 13.37
CA MET A 33 -7.80 -9.71 12.39
C MET A 33 -7.63 -10.89 11.42
N THR A 34 -6.42 -11.10 10.92
CA THR A 34 -6.12 -12.23 10.03
C THR A 34 -6.35 -13.57 10.72
N ARG A 35 -5.93 -13.69 11.99
CA ARG A 35 -6.17 -14.90 12.80
C ARG A 35 -7.65 -15.15 13.07
N ALA A 36 -8.48 -14.12 13.13
CA ALA A 36 -9.91 -14.24 13.32
C ALA A 36 -10.65 -14.74 12.07
N GLY A 37 -10.01 -14.67 10.90
CA GLY A 37 -10.57 -15.06 9.59
C GLY A 37 -10.46 -16.55 9.27
N TYR A 38 -11.07 -16.94 8.17
CA TYR A 38 -10.94 -18.27 7.58
C TYR A 38 -9.56 -18.44 6.94
N VAL A 39 -8.91 -19.56 7.27
CA VAL A 39 -7.65 -19.97 6.64
C VAL A 39 -7.67 -21.46 6.34
N ILE A 40 -7.00 -21.87 5.27
CA ILE A 40 -6.80 -23.27 4.92
C ILE A 40 -5.82 -23.90 5.93
N ARG A 41 -6.13 -25.10 6.38
CA ARG A 41 -5.32 -25.84 7.35
C ARG A 41 -4.95 -27.21 6.80
N GLU A 42 -3.79 -27.71 7.20
CA GLU A 42 -3.36 -29.08 6.89
C GLU A 42 -4.24 -30.15 7.59
N LYS A 43 -4.79 -29.82 8.74
CA LYS A 43 -5.68 -30.69 9.52
C LYS A 43 -6.74 -29.86 10.19
N ALA A 44 -7.93 -30.46 10.36
CA ALA A 44 -8.99 -29.86 11.14
C ALA A 44 -8.53 -29.59 12.58
N LYS A 45 -8.94 -28.46 13.12
CA LYS A 45 -8.70 -28.05 14.48
C LYS A 45 -10.03 -28.06 15.25
N ASP A 46 -10.04 -28.73 16.40
CA ASP A 46 -11.23 -28.81 17.25
C ASP A 46 -11.61 -27.43 17.81
N GLY A 47 -12.90 -27.20 17.94
CA GLY A 47 -13.44 -25.92 18.42
C GLY A 47 -13.41 -24.79 17.41
N TYR A 48 -12.97 -25.07 16.16
CA TYR A 48 -12.99 -24.12 15.07
C TYR A 48 -14.23 -24.31 14.20
N GLU A 49 -14.69 -23.20 13.61
CA GLU A 49 -15.82 -23.19 12.66
C GLU A 49 -15.29 -23.49 11.26
N THR A 50 -15.87 -24.49 10.59
CA THR A 50 -15.50 -24.86 9.23
C THR A 50 -16.36 -24.10 8.23
N ALA A 51 -15.72 -23.53 7.20
CA ALA A 51 -16.44 -22.84 6.12
C ALA A 51 -17.29 -23.81 5.30
N SER A 52 -18.45 -23.34 4.80
CA SER A 52 -19.35 -24.15 3.97
C SER A 52 -18.74 -24.63 2.65
N TYR A 53 -17.74 -23.92 2.16
CA TYR A 53 -16.98 -24.23 0.93
C TYR A 53 -15.66 -24.96 1.21
N SER A 54 -15.48 -25.49 2.43
CA SER A 54 -14.23 -26.13 2.86
C SER A 54 -14.01 -27.45 2.13
N ASP A 55 -12.78 -27.70 1.72
CA ASP A 55 -12.32 -29.01 1.28
C ASP A 55 -12.09 -29.93 2.48
N ALA A 56 -12.42 -31.22 2.31
CA ALA A 56 -12.27 -32.20 3.39
C ALA A 56 -10.80 -32.55 3.70
N THR A 57 -9.92 -32.46 2.70
CA THR A 57 -8.50 -32.79 2.84
C THR A 57 -7.74 -31.63 3.50
N TYR A 58 -8.05 -30.40 3.08
CA TYR A 58 -7.45 -29.16 3.62
C TYR A 58 -8.57 -28.24 4.12
N PRO A 59 -9.04 -28.43 5.33
CA PRO A 59 -10.20 -27.72 5.83
C PRO A 59 -9.94 -26.23 5.98
N THR A 60 -10.87 -25.42 5.47
CA THR A 60 -10.88 -23.96 5.68
C THR A 60 -11.64 -23.65 6.96
N GLN A 61 -10.95 -23.16 7.97
CA GLN A 61 -11.49 -22.95 9.31
C GLN A 61 -11.10 -21.59 9.88
N ARG A 62 -11.91 -21.09 10.81
CA ARG A 62 -11.62 -19.94 11.66
C ARG A 62 -11.83 -20.28 13.14
N PRO A 63 -11.27 -19.51 14.07
CA PRO A 63 -11.51 -19.69 15.51
C PRO A 63 -13.01 -19.66 15.85
N GLY A 64 -13.39 -20.37 16.88
CA GLY A 64 -14.72 -20.30 17.46
C GLY A 64 -15.07 -18.89 17.97
N ALA A 65 -16.35 -18.64 18.23
CA ALA A 65 -16.87 -17.29 18.51
C ALA A 65 -16.16 -16.56 19.65
N ALA A 66 -15.82 -17.27 20.74
CA ALA A 66 -15.17 -16.67 21.89
C ALA A 66 -13.73 -16.20 21.59
N GLU A 67 -12.91 -17.06 20.95
CA GLU A 67 -11.55 -16.70 20.56
C GLU A 67 -11.57 -15.59 19.50
N ARG A 68 -12.50 -15.63 18.56
CA ARG A 68 -12.67 -14.60 17.54
C ARG A 68 -13.01 -13.24 18.15
N LYS A 69 -13.92 -13.20 19.13
CA LYS A 69 -14.23 -11.97 19.87
C LYS A 69 -12.99 -11.40 20.56
N ALA A 70 -12.23 -12.22 21.27
CA ALA A 70 -11.00 -11.78 21.93
C ALA A 70 -9.95 -11.24 20.94
N LEU A 71 -9.85 -11.82 19.73
CA LEU A 71 -8.96 -11.34 18.68
C LEU A 71 -9.42 -9.97 18.14
N PHE A 72 -10.72 -9.75 17.95
CA PHE A 72 -11.25 -8.45 17.54
C PHE A 72 -11.04 -7.38 18.62
N GLU A 73 -11.27 -7.71 19.89
CA GLU A 73 -11.01 -6.80 21.02
C GLU A 73 -9.53 -6.42 21.09
N ARG A 74 -8.63 -7.38 20.84
CA ARG A 74 -7.18 -7.11 20.77
C ARG A 74 -6.85 -6.19 19.60
N ALA A 75 -7.39 -6.45 18.40
CA ALA A 75 -7.18 -5.58 17.25
C ALA A 75 -7.67 -4.16 17.52
N LEU A 76 -8.88 -4.02 18.08
CA LEU A 76 -9.44 -2.73 18.46
C LEU A 76 -8.56 -1.99 19.46
N SER A 77 -8.03 -2.68 20.47
CA SER A 77 -7.12 -2.08 21.47
C SER A 77 -5.87 -1.50 20.80
N HIS A 78 -5.27 -2.23 19.86
CA HIS A 78 -4.07 -1.74 19.16
C HIS A 78 -4.39 -0.56 18.22
N TRP A 79 -5.48 -0.59 17.46
CA TRP A 79 -5.89 0.53 16.62
C TRP A 79 -6.27 1.74 17.46
N THR A 80 -6.95 1.55 18.59
CA THR A 80 -7.26 2.64 19.50
C THR A 80 -5.98 3.31 20.01
N ALA A 81 -4.99 2.51 20.43
CA ALA A 81 -3.70 3.05 20.87
C ALA A 81 -2.98 3.85 19.79
N LEU A 82 -3.00 3.36 18.53
CA LEU A 82 -2.42 4.04 17.37
C LEU A 82 -3.10 5.39 17.11
N ILE A 83 -4.43 5.43 17.09
CA ILE A 83 -5.19 6.65 16.80
C ILE A 83 -5.08 7.66 17.96
N THR A 84 -5.12 7.18 19.21
CA THR A 84 -5.15 8.03 20.41
C THR A 84 -3.81 8.70 20.66
N ASP A 85 -2.68 8.11 20.27
CA ASP A 85 -1.36 8.72 20.42
C ASP A 85 -1.24 10.01 19.58
N GLY A 86 -1.84 10.03 18.39
CA GLY A 86 -1.89 11.20 17.52
C GLY A 86 -0.59 11.46 16.75
N THR A 87 0.38 10.55 16.79
CA THR A 87 1.60 10.64 15.93
C THR A 87 1.24 10.41 14.47
N HIS A 88 0.30 9.51 14.21
CA HIS A 88 -0.15 9.15 12.87
C HIS A 88 -1.54 9.69 12.60
N SER A 89 -1.76 10.28 11.44
CA SER A 89 -3.06 10.72 10.95
C SER A 89 -3.11 10.63 9.43
N LEU A 90 -4.31 10.65 8.85
CA LEU A 90 -4.43 10.69 7.40
C LEU A 90 -3.98 12.04 6.87
N ASN A 91 -3.21 12.05 5.80
CA ASN A 91 -2.90 13.25 5.05
C ASN A 91 -4.20 13.77 4.41
N PRO A 92 -4.58 15.04 4.61
CA PRO A 92 -5.80 15.58 4.04
C PRO A 92 -5.79 15.63 2.50
N SER A 93 -4.61 15.51 1.88
CA SER A 93 -4.45 15.41 0.44
C SER A 93 -3.89 14.04 0.06
N PHE A 94 -4.75 13.21 -0.54
CA PHE A 94 -4.32 11.92 -1.09
C PHE A 94 -3.26 12.07 -2.19
N GLU A 95 -3.32 13.15 -2.98
CA GLU A 95 -2.32 13.47 -4.00
C GLU A 95 -0.96 13.77 -3.37
N ASN A 96 -0.94 14.62 -2.35
CA ASN A 96 0.30 15.02 -1.67
C ASN A 96 1.05 13.82 -1.06
N GLU A 97 0.33 12.82 -0.54
CA GLU A 97 0.96 11.61 -0.01
C GLU A 97 1.77 10.88 -1.08
N TRP A 98 1.21 10.76 -2.30
CA TRP A 98 1.92 10.12 -3.41
C TRP A 98 3.01 11.01 -4.03
N GLU A 99 2.83 12.32 -4.02
CA GLU A 99 3.89 13.26 -4.41
C GLU A 99 5.11 13.14 -3.50
N LEU A 100 4.91 13.01 -2.20
CA LEU A 100 6.02 12.82 -1.25
C LEU A 100 6.78 11.53 -1.54
N VAL A 101 6.05 10.41 -1.76
CA VAL A 101 6.67 9.13 -2.14
C VAL A 101 7.48 9.26 -3.42
N ASN A 102 6.93 9.89 -4.47
CA ASN A 102 7.62 10.08 -5.75
C ASN A 102 8.84 11.02 -5.64
N GLN A 103 8.81 11.94 -4.68
CA GLN A 103 9.94 12.82 -4.37
C GLN A 103 10.97 12.18 -3.43
N LEU A 104 10.80 10.90 -3.06
CA LEU A 104 11.63 10.19 -2.08
C LEU A 104 11.67 10.90 -0.72
N LYS A 105 10.52 11.44 -0.31
CA LYS A 105 10.34 12.14 0.96
C LYS A 105 9.37 11.38 1.85
N LEU A 106 9.67 11.37 3.15
CA LEU A 106 8.74 10.87 4.15
C LEU A 106 7.68 11.92 4.47
N ASP A 107 6.45 11.49 4.73
CA ASP A 107 5.42 12.37 5.30
C ASP A 107 5.73 12.64 6.78
N GLN A 108 6.44 13.74 7.04
CA GLN A 108 6.79 14.17 8.40
C GLN A 108 5.67 14.97 9.09
N SER A 109 4.63 15.33 8.37
CA SER A 109 3.52 16.13 8.91
C SER A 109 2.42 15.26 9.50
N TYR A 110 2.08 14.18 8.82
CA TYR A 110 0.96 13.32 9.19
C TYR A 110 1.41 11.91 9.56
N HIS A 111 2.58 11.48 9.08
CA HIS A 111 3.08 10.10 9.22
C HIS A 111 2.00 9.08 8.85
N GLU A 112 1.30 9.31 7.72
CA GLU A 112 0.21 8.44 7.27
C GLU A 112 0.70 7.01 7.09
N ASN A 113 1.87 6.84 6.48
CA ASN A 113 2.52 5.55 6.38
C ASN A 113 3.06 5.10 7.75
N LEU A 114 2.64 3.95 8.21
CA LEU A 114 3.14 3.37 9.46
C LEU A 114 4.54 2.77 9.32
N PHE A 115 4.88 2.34 8.12
CA PHE A 115 6.16 1.73 7.78
C PHE A 115 6.45 1.85 6.30
N GLU A 116 7.66 2.25 5.97
CA GLU A 116 8.14 2.36 4.60
C GLU A 116 9.41 1.53 4.43
N ILE A 117 9.52 0.85 3.30
CA ILE A 117 10.72 0.09 2.95
C ILE A 117 11.55 0.94 1.99
N PRO A 118 12.65 1.56 2.45
CA PRO A 118 13.52 2.31 1.57
C PRO A 118 14.22 1.36 0.60
N LEU A 119 14.05 1.61 -0.68
CA LEU A 119 14.77 0.91 -1.74
C LEU A 119 15.96 1.77 -2.16
N GLY A 120 17.14 1.16 -2.17
CA GLY A 120 18.36 1.86 -2.59
C GLY A 120 18.37 2.16 -4.08
N GLU A 121 18.96 3.29 -4.45
CA GLU A 121 19.19 3.65 -5.85
C GLU A 121 20.01 2.57 -6.54
N ASN A 122 19.56 2.13 -7.73
CA ASN A 122 20.20 1.09 -8.55
C ASN A 122 20.34 -0.29 -7.90
N VAL A 123 19.73 -0.56 -6.76
CA VAL A 123 19.79 -1.86 -6.06
C VAL A 123 18.42 -2.46 -5.74
N SER A 124 17.35 -1.80 -6.11
CA SER A 124 15.97 -2.15 -5.73
C SER A 124 15.30 -3.18 -6.65
N GLY A 125 16.00 -3.71 -7.64
CA GLY A 125 15.43 -4.65 -8.58
C GLY A 125 14.41 -4.03 -9.55
N GLU A 126 13.40 -4.81 -9.97
CA GLU A 126 12.47 -4.41 -11.03
C GLU A 126 11.21 -3.69 -10.54
N LEU A 127 11.05 -3.39 -9.25
CA LEU A 127 9.79 -2.87 -8.74
C LEU A 127 9.46 -1.51 -9.38
N GLY A 128 10.35 -0.54 -9.28
CA GLY A 128 10.18 0.78 -9.87
C GLY A 128 10.10 0.77 -11.40
N TYR A 129 10.75 -0.20 -12.04
CA TYR A 129 10.65 -0.39 -13.50
C TYR A 129 9.29 -0.96 -13.93
N THR A 130 8.66 -1.76 -13.10
CA THR A 130 7.46 -2.54 -13.44
C THR A 130 6.17 -1.80 -13.08
N VAL A 131 6.16 -1.08 -11.97
CA VAL A 131 4.99 -0.39 -11.42
C VAL A 131 5.09 1.11 -11.76
N GLY A 132 3.96 1.69 -12.10
CA GLY A 132 3.88 3.13 -12.37
C GLY A 132 3.51 3.46 -13.81
N VAL A 133 3.55 4.73 -14.12
CA VAL A 133 3.30 5.25 -15.46
C VAL A 133 4.46 4.86 -16.38
N ARG A 134 4.14 4.51 -17.63
CA ARG A 134 5.19 4.18 -18.60
C ARG A 134 6.04 5.41 -18.92
N LEU A 135 7.33 5.27 -18.78
CA LEU A 135 8.34 6.24 -19.15
C LEU A 135 9.24 5.63 -20.22
N SER A 136 9.25 6.19 -21.43
CA SER A 136 10.13 5.81 -22.53
C SER A 136 11.33 6.74 -22.61
N GLY A 137 12.51 6.17 -22.75
CA GLY A 137 13.76 6.94 -22.79
C GLY A 137 14.34 7.18 -21.37
N VAL A 138 15.64 7.44 -21.33
CA VAL A 138 16.34 7.82 -20.11
C VAL A 138 16.31 9.35 -20.02
N THR A 139 15.69 9.86 -18.96
CA THR A 139 15.62 11.31 -18.76
C THR A 139 15.95 11.69 -17.34
N THR A 140 16.68 12.78 -17.19
CA THR A 140 16.99 13.40 -15.89
C THR A 140 15.85 14.29 -15.38
N LYS A 141 14.79 14.49 -16.19
CA LYS A 141 13.63 15.29 -15.79
C LYS A 141 12.58 14.48 -15.02
N PHE A 142 12.48 13.18 -15.31
CA PHE A 142 11.47 12.29 -14.72
C PHE A 142 12.13 11.10 -14.04
N GLY A 143 13.03 11.35 -13.12
CA GLY A 143 13.71 10.31 -12.37
C GLY A 143 14.88 9.65 -13.12
N TYR A 144 15.30 8.52 -12.63
CA TYR A 144 16.60 7.91 -12.95
C TYR A 144 16.48 6.73 -13.92
N GLY A 145 15.60 6.77 -14.88
CA GLY A 145 15.53 5.74 -15.88
C GLY A 145 14.15 5.49 -16.49
N ASN A 146 14.01 4.34 -17.11
CA ASN A 146 12.78 3.91 -17.77
C ASN A 146 11.83 3.20 -16.81
N SER A 147 10.52 3.40 -17.02
CA SER A 147 9.46 2.56 -16.47
C SER A 147 8.73 1.84 -17.61
N SER A 148 8.55 0.54 -17.47
CA SER A 148 7.82 -0.24 -18.49
C SER A 148 6.31 -0.17 -18.33
N GLY A 149 5.81 0.21 -17.14
CA GLY A 149 4.38 0.20 -16.83
C GLY A 149 3.73 -1.17 -17.06
N LYS A 150 4.41 -2.26 -16.73
CA LYS A 150 3.89 -3.63 -16.96
C LYS A 150 2.66 -3.95 -16.11
N LEU A 151 2.62 -3.44 -14.88
CA LEU A 151 1.45 -3.55 -14.01
C LEU A 151 0.42 -2.51 -14.44
N LYS A 152 -0.73 -3.01 -14.88
CA LYS A 152 -1.83 -2.18 -15.37
C LYS A 152 -3.08 -2.42 -14.56
N LEU A 153 -3.89 -1.39 -14.44
CA LEU A 153 -5.18 -1.46 -13.80
C LEU A 153 -6.24 -1.93 -14.79
N THR A 154 -7.28 -2.56 -14.29
CA THR A 154 -8.39 -3.02 -15.14
C THR A 154 -9.43 -1.92 -15.32
N ALA A 155 -10.11 -1.90 -16.47
CA ALA A 155 -11.21 -0.97 -16.70
C ALA A 155 -12.34 -1.10 -15.66
N PRO A 156 -12.78 -2.31 -15.23
CA PRO A 156 -13.73 -2.42 -14.13
C PRO A 156 -13.27 -1.74 -12.84
N PHE A 157 -11.97 -1.78 -12.52
CA PHE A 157 -11.44 -1.08 -11.35
C PHE A 157 -11.55 0.44 -11.51
N LEU A 158 -11.18 1.00 -12.66
CA LEU A 158 -11.36 2.42 -12.95
C LEU A 158 -12.83 2.84 -12.79
N TYR A 159 -13.76 2.07 -13.34
CA TYR A 159 -15.20 2.38 -13.28
C TYR A 159 -15.84 2.06 -11.91
N SER A 160 -15.12 1.43 -10.99
CA SER A 160 -15.61 1.21 -9.63
C SER A 160 -15.54 2.46 -8.75
N PHE A 161 -14.76 3.46 -9.15
CA PHE A 161 -14.70 4.75 -8.47
C PHE A 161 -15.94 5.58 -8.79
N ASP A 162 -16.47 6.30 -7.80
CA ASP A 162 -17.42 7.37 -8.06
C ASP A 162 -16.77 8.46 -8.93
N LYS A 163 -17.57 9.09 -9.80
CA LYS A 163 -17.07 10.14 -10.70
C LYS A 163 -16.49 11.35 -9.97
N ASN A 164 -16.87 11.57 -8.72
CA ASN A 164 -16.38 12.65 -7.88
C ASN A 164 -15.28 12.20 -6.91
N ASP A 165 -14.87 10.94 -6.95
CA ASP A 165 -13.78 10.44 -6.11
C ASP A 165 -12.43 10.91 -6.68
N THR A 166 -11.83 11.90 -6.00
CA THR A 166 -10.56 12.49 -6.42
C THR A 166 -9.39 11.50 -6.43
N ARG A 167 -9.51 10.39 -5.71
CA ARG A 167 -8.48 9.33 -5.69
C ARG A 167 -8.39 8.58 -7.01
N ARG A 168 -9.47 8.59 -7.81
CA ARG A 168 -9.53 7.89 -9.10
C ARG A 168 -8.43 8.36 -10.04
N ASP A 169 -8.35 9.67 -10.25
CA ASP A 169 -7.47 10.24 -11.27
C ASP A 169 -5.99 10.22 -10.84
N ILE A 170 -5.74 10.15 -9.54
CA ILE A 170 -4.40 9.93 -8.98
C ILE A 170 -4.00 8.45 -9.07
N THR A 171 -4.96 7.53 -8.84
CA THR A 171 -4.68 6.08 -8.86
C THR A 171 -4.59 5.53 -10.28
N CYS A 172 -5.43 6.04 -11.20
CA CYS A 172 -5.59 5.53 -12.55
C CYS A 172 -5.09 6.56 -13.56
N SER A 173 -3.92 6.30 -14.15
CA SER A 173 -3.34 7.18 -15.16
C SER A 173 -3.54 6.61 -16.57
N ASN A 174 -4.02 7.46 -17.48
CA ASN A 174 -4.14 7.16 -18.90
C ASN A 174 -3.08 7.88 -19.76
N ILE A 175 -2.01 8.33 -19.13
CA ILE A 175 -0.90 9.00 -19.81
C ILE A 175 0.33 8.10 -19.85
N GLU A 176 1.20 8.32 -20.81
CA GLU A 176 2.57 7.85 -20.83
C GLU A 176 3.52 9.04 -20.96
N ILE A 177 4.72 8.88 -20.45
CA ILE A 177 5.76 9.90 -20.53
C ILE A 177 6.74 9.48 -21.61
N LYS A 178 7.00 10.37 -22.56
CA LYS A 178 7.98 10.16 -23.65
C LYS A 178 9.08 11.19 -23.58
N ASP A 179 10.29 10.74 -23.80
CA ASP A 179 11.45 11.59 -24.01
C ASP A 179 11.81 11.51 -25.49
N ASP A 180 11.35 12.51 -26.26
CA ASP A 180 11.67 12.65 -27.66
C ASP A 180 12.68 13.80 -27.83
N ASP A 181 13.93 13.49 -28.11
CA ASP A 181 15.02 14.38 -28.58
C ASP A 181 15.00 15.84 -28.04
N ASN A 182 14.98 16.01 -26.73
CA ASN A 182 14.97 17.27 -25.97
C ASN A 182 13.60 17.81 -25.51
N SER A 183 12.51 17.15 -25.75
CA SER A 183 11.24 17.50 -25.15
C SER A 183 10.63 16.29 -24.44
N VAL A 184 10.38 16.45 -23.13
CA VAL A 184 9.63 15.45 -22.40
C VAL A 184 8.16 15.83 -22.45
N THR A 185 7.35 14.95 -23.01
CA THR A 185 5.91 15.17 -23.16
C THR A 185 5.13 14.14 -22.36
N LYS A 186 4.13 14.62 -21.60
CA LYS A 186 3.05 13.76 -21.09
C LYS A 186 2.01 13.65 -22.19
N GLU A 187 1.91 12.48 -22.79
CA GLU A 187 0.90 12.24 -23.83
C GLU A 187 -0.25 11.42 -23.27
N ASN A 188 -1.47 11.85 -23.59
CA ASN A 188 -2.62 11.01 -23.34
C ASN A 188 -2.53 9.74 -24.18
N MET A 189 -2.82 8.61 -23.56
CA MET A 189 -2.94 7.35 -24.27
C MET A 189 -3.96 7.51 -25.39
N LYS A 190 -3.60 7.05 -26.58
CA LYS A 190 -4.52 7.06 -27.72
C LYS A 190 -5.78 6.28 -27.34
N GLY A 191 -6.93 6.91 -27.50
CA GLY A 191 -8.24 6.40 -27.05
C GLY A 191 -8.69 5.06 -27.64
N ASN A 192 -7.86 4.42 -28.47
CA ASN A 192 -8.05 3.07 -28.99
C ASN A 192 -7.38 1.98 -28.15
N ASN A 193 -6.76 2.31 -27.01
CA ASN A 193 -6.14 1.35 -26.14
C ASN A 193 -6.70 1.43 -24.70
N PRO A 194 -7.96 0.97 -24.49
CA PRO A 194 -8.63 1.06 -23.19
C PRO A 194 -8.02 0.14 -22.12
N PHE A 195 -7.03 -0.67 -22.48
CA PHE A 195 -6.36 -1.60 -21.59
C PHE A 195 -5.07 -1.02 -20.97
N GLU A 196 -4.65 0.15 -21.39
CA GLU A 196 -3.43 0.79 -20.87
C GLU A 196 -3.77 1.85 -19.82
N ILE A 197 -4.26 1.40 -18.67
CA ILE A 197 -4.47 2.20 -17.49
C ILE A 197 -3.33 1.90 -16.53
N TYR A 198 -2.43 2.85 -16.36
CA TYR A 198 -1.26 2.70 -15.49
C TYR A 198 -1.58 3.00 -14.03
N VAL A 199 -0.69 2.57 -13.13
CA VAL A 199 -0.75 2.91 -11.71
C VAL A 199 -0.20 4.32 -11.53
N GLY A 200 -1.10 5.32 -11.51
CA GLY A 200 -0.74 6.73 -11.46
C GLY A 200 -0.08 7.18 -10.16
N LYS A 201 -0.18 6.41 -9.10
CA LYS A 201 0.47 6.67 -7.82
C LYS A 201 2.00 6.73 -7.90
N TRP A 202 2.59 6.09 -8.90
CA TRP A 202 4.01 6.17 -9.26
C TRP A 202 4.13 6.82 -10.63
N ASP A 203 3.88 8.06 -10.65
CA ASP A 203 4.03 8.96 -11.78
C ASP A 203 5.36 9.72 -11.58
N ALA A 204 6.39 9.33 -12.30
CA ALA A 204 7.75 9.87 -12.17
C ALA A 204 7.84 11.39 -12.38
#